data_36e71fe70f41a5cd3a7195526c345910
#
_entry.id   36e71fe70f41a5cd3a7195526c345910
#
_cell.length_a   1.000
_cell.length_b   1.000
_cell.length_c   1.000
_cell.angle_alpha   90.00
_cell.angle_beta   90.00
_cell.angle_gamma   90.00
#
_symmetry.space_group_name_H-M   'P 1'
#
loop_
_entity.id
_entity.type
_entity.pdbx_description
1 polymer ?
#
loop_
_entity_poly.entity_id
_entity_poly.type
_entity_poly.pdbx_seq_one_letter_code
_entity_poly.pdbx_strand_id
1 'polypeptide(L)'
;RTTLLFYTMPIWMAVMAHFFIPGESLSPVRWLGLAVAVAGVVIVLGERLFTETADTGLGWLGDLLCLLGAIGWALLALMIRITPFGEANNQTQLVFQLAVSAMILLPSSLLFGPLVRDFAPIMGGVVAFQVIVVVCFGFTAWLWIVRHYPATQMASFIFLTPVFGAGLGVFLLGEALNWRLISALVCVSIGIVLINRK
;
A
#
# COMPACT_ATOMS: atom_id res chain seq x y z
N ARG A 1 9.32 5.62 -9.33
CA ARG A 1 10.34 5.45 -8.27
C ARG A 1 9.65 5.44 -6.90
N THR A 2 8.98 6.52 -6.51
CA THR A 2 8.23 6.69 -5.26
C THR A 2 7.20 5.58 -5.02
N THR A 3 6.43 5.22 -6.05
CA THR A 3 5.42 4.16 -5.99
C THR A 3 6.02 2.79 -5.62
N LEU A 4 7.20 2.46 -6.16
CA LEU A 4 7.89 1.21 -5.86
C LEU A 4 8.34 1.14 -4.40
N LEU A 5 8.86 2.24 -3.87
CA LEU A 5 9.27 2.33 -2.47
C LEU A 5 8.06 2.14 -1.53
N PHE A 6 6.91 2.69 -1.89
CA PHE A 6 5.68 2.48 -1.12
C PHE A 6 5.22 1.01 -1.15
N TYR A 7 5.40 0.31 -2.27
CA TYR A 7 5.10 -1.13 -2.37
C TYR A 7 6.07 -2.04 -1.61
N THR A 8 7.08 -1.50 -0.91
CA THR A 8 7.83 -2.27 0.10
C THR A 8 7.05 -2.50 1.40
N MET A 9 5.92 -1.82 1.59
CA MET A 9 5.06 -1.93 2.77
C MET A 9 4.73 -3.38 3.18
N PRO A 10 4.35 -4.31 2.27
CA PRO A 10 4.08 -5.69 2.66
C PRO A 10 5.30 -6.42 3.21
N ILE A 11 6.51 -6.04 2.79
CA ILE A 11 7.76 -6.59 3.33
C ILE A 11 7.90 -6.19 4.80
N TRP A 12 7.74 -4.88 5.08
CA TRP A 12 7.81 -4.36 6.44
C TRP A 12 6.76 -4.97 7.35
N MET A 13 5.52 -5.12 6.84
CA MET A 13 4.44 -5.75 7.57
C MET A 13 4.75 -7.22 7.90
N ALA A 14 5.26 -8.00 6.95
CA ALA A 14 5.63 -9.39 7.16
C ALA A 14 6.82 -9.54 8.13
N VAL A 15 7.85 -8.69 7.99
CA VAL A 15 9.00 -8.65 8.89
C VAL A 15 8.59 -8.28 10.31
N MET A 16 7.80 -7.22 10.48
CA MET A 16 7.33 -6.82 11.80
C MET A 16 6.43 -7.88 12.43
N ALA A 17 5.53 -8.50 11.65
CA ALA A 17 4.69 -9.58 12.15
C ALA A 17 5.54 -10.75 12.66
N HIS A 18 6.61 -11.12 11.95
CA HIS A 18 7.53 -12.17 12.34
C HIS A 18 8.16 -11.95 13.71
N PHE A 19 8.57 -10.70 14.01
CA PHE A 19 9.27 -10.40 15.28
C PHE A 19 8.33 -10.04 16.43
N PHE A 20 7.19 -9.44 16.15
CA PHE A 20 6.34 -8.82 17.17
C PHE A 20 5.02 -9.57 17.42
N ILE A 21 4.58 -10.43 16.49
CA ILE A 21 3.32 -11.16 16.66
C ILE A 21 3.61 -12.63 16.97
N PRO A 22 3.29 -13.13 18.19
CA PRO A 22 3.45 -14.53 18.51
C PRO A 22 2.66 -15.43 17.55
N GLY A 23 3.32 -16.45 17.00
CA GLY A 23 2.68 -17.41 16.08
C GLY A 23 2.69 -16.99 14.59
N GLU A 24 3.11 -15.77 14.24
CA GLU A 24 3.26 -15.31 12.84
C GLU A 24 4.72 -15.38 12.36
N SER A 25 5.41 -16.49 12.61
CA SER A 25 6.78 -16.67 12.12
C SER A 25 6.84 -16.94 10.61
N LEU A 26 7.81 -16.31 9.94
CA LEU A 26 8.11 -16.55 8.54
C LEU A 26 9.03 -17.78 8.39
N SER A 27 8.51 -18.83 7.77
CA SER A 27 9.35 -19.96 7.34
C SER A 27 10.21 -19.57 6.13
N PRO A 28 11.28 -20.32 5.81
CA PRO A 28 12.10 -20.07 4.61
C PRO A 28 11.29 -20.03 3.30
N VAL A 29 10.24 -20.85 3.20
CA VAL A 29 9.33 -20.87 2.07
C VAL A 29 8.53 -19.57 1.95
N ARG A 30 8.08 -19.00 3.07
CA ARG A 30 7.38 -17.71 3.12
C ARG A 30 8.30 -16.56 2.75
N TRP A 31 9.56 -16.58 3.17
CA TRP A 31 10.57 -15.62 2.74
C TRP A 31 10.80 -15.69 1.22
N LEU A 32 10.90 -16.90 0.66
CA LEU A 32 11.00 -17.06 -0.79
C LEU A 32 9.74 -16.52 -1.49
N GLY A 33 8.56 -16.79 -0.98
CA GLY A 33 7.30 -16.27 -1.50
C GLY A 33 7.26 -14.74 -1.51
N LEU A 34 7.74 -14.12 -0.43
CA LEU A 34 7.86 -12.66 -0.31
C LEU A 34 8.81 -12.09 -1.39
N ALA A 35 9.98 -12.71 -1.56
CA ALA A 35 10.94 -12.29 -2.58
C ALA A 35 10.39 -12.42 -4.01
N VAL A 36 9.69 -13.51 -4.32
CA VAL A 36 9.05 -13.74 -5.62
C VAL A 36 7.93 -12.72 -5.88
N ALA A 37 7.09 -12.41 -4.87
CA ALA A 37 6.05 -11.40 -5.02
C ALA A 37 6.63 -10.00 -5.27
N VAL A 38 7.70 -9.62 -4.55
CA VAL A 38 8.42 -8.36 -4.76
C VAL A 38 9.01 -8.30 -6.18
N ALA A 39 9.62 -9.38 -6.65
CA ALA A 39 10.14 -9.45 -8.01
C ALA A 39 9.03 -9.19 -9.06
N GLY A 40 7.83 -9.73 -8.85
CA GLY A 40 6.66 -9.44 -9.68
C GLY A 40 6.30 -7.96 -9.73
N VAL A 41 6.29 -7.27 -8.57
CA VAL A 41 6.04 -5.83 -8.50
C VAL A 41 7.14 -5.03 -9.23
N VAL A 42 8.40 -5.41 -9.05
CA VAL A 42 9.53 -4.78 -9.74
C VAL A 42 9.44 -4.94 -11.25
N ILE A 43 8.96 -6.07 -11.75
CA ILE A 43 8.75 -6.30 -13.19
C ILE A 43 7.73 -5.31 -13.78
N VAL A 44 6.61 -5.06 -13.09
CA VAL A 44 5.58 -4.11 -13.57
C VAL A 44 6.04 -2.67 -13.47
N LEU A 45 6.61 -2.28 -12.33
CA LEU A 45 6.91 -0.88 -12.04
C LEU A 45 8.33 -0.46 -12.41
N GLY A 46 9.23 -1.42 -12.69
CA GLY A 46 10.66 -1.18 -12.88
C GLY A 46 10.99 -0.28 -14.06
N GLU A 47 10.19 -0.28 -15.12
CA GLU A 47 10.41 0.60 -16.28
C GLU A 47 10.33 2.08 -15.90
N ARG A 48 9.42 2.42 -15.00
CA ARG A 48 9.27 3.79 -14.50
C ARG A 48 10.44 4.24 -13.63
N LEU A 49 11.20 3.31 -13.06
CA LEU A 49 12.42 3.63 -12.29
C LEU A 49 13.52 4.23 -13.14
N PHE A 50 13.62 3.82 -14.39
CA PHE A 50 14.71 4.21 -15.30
C PHE A 50 14.34 5.38 -16.21
N THR A 51 13.04 5.68 -16.35
CA THR A 51 12.54 6.74 -17.25
C THR A 51 12.29 8.07 -16.55
N GLU A 52 12.08 8.09 -15.24
CA GLU A 52 11.87 9.32 -14.47
C GLU A 52 13.17 9.85 -13.86
N THR A 53 14.05 10.38 -14.68
CA THR A 53 15.25 11.12 -14.24
C THR A 53 15.05 12.63 -14.37
N ALA A 54 14.00 13.17 -13.75
CA ALA A 54 13.97 14.60 -13.44
C ALA A 54 14.61 14.78 -12.06
N ASP A 55 15.91 14.95 -12.04
CA ASP A 55 16.71 15.15 -10.84
C ASP A 55 16.47 16.58 -10.31
N THR A 56 15.40 16.74 -9.55
CA THR A 56 15.15 17.97 -8.78
C THR A 56 15.92 17.88 -7.46
N GLY A 57 17.20 17.73 -7.37
CA GLY A 57 18.06 17.74 -6.18
C GLY A 57 17.48 17.22 -4.83
N LEU A 58 16.16 17.21 -4.67
CA LEU A 58 15.41 16.74 -3.51
C LEU A 58 14.72 15.39 -3.74
N GLY A 59 14.97 14.69 -4.83
CA GLY A 59 14.35 13.38 -5.13
C GLY A 59 14.56 12.33 -4.04
N TRP A 60 15.75 12.35 -3.39
CA TRP A 60 16.06 11.47 -2.26
C TRP A 60 15.13 11.68 -1.04
N LEU A 61 14.67 12.94 -0.81
CA LEU A 61 13.75 13.25 0.28
C LEU A 61 12.37 12.64 0.01
N GLY A 62 11.89 12.71 -1.23
CA GLY A 62 10.65 12.05 -1.64
C GLY A 62 10.74 10.52 -1.48
N ASP A 63 11.86 9.93 -1.88
CA ASP A 63 12.12 8.50 -1.71
C ASP A 63 12.12 8.10 -0.22
N LEU A 64 12.78 8.90 0.64
CA LEU A 64 12.81 8.67 2.09
C LEU A 64 11.40 8.79 2.71
N LEU A 65 10.63 9.81 2.36
CA LEU A 65 9.27 10.00 2.85
C LEU A 65 8.35 8.84 2.45
N CYS A 66 8.48 8.31 1.24
CA CYS A 66 7.72 7.14 0.79
C CYS A 66 8.10 5.87 1.54
N LEU A 67 9.38 5.67 1.82
CA LEU A 67 9.84 4.54 2.62
C LEU A 67 9.32 4.64 4.06
N LEU A 68 9.40 5.83 4.68
CA LEU A 68 8.82 6.08 6.01
C LEU A 68 7.30 5.88 6.02
N GLY A 69 6.60 6.27 4.94
CA GLY A 69 5.18 6.01 4.78
C GLY A 69 4.86 4.51 4.71
N ALA A 70 5.66 3.73 3.99
CA ALA A 70 5.52 2.28 3.90
C ALA A 70 5.74 1.59 5.27
N ILE A 71 6.75 2.01 6.01
CA ILE A 71 7.04 1.54 7.37
C ILE A 71 5.92 1.95 8.33
N GLY A 72 5.46 3.21 8.24
CA GLY A 72 4.37 3.73 9.07
C GLY A 72 3.05 2.96 8.86
N TRP A 73 2.74 2.59 7.63
CA TRP A 73 1.58 1.74 7.34
C TRP A 73 1.72 0.35 7.97
N ALA A 74 2.89 -0.27 7.85
CA ALA A 74 3.17 -1.57 8.46
C ALA A 74 3.08 -1.51 9.99
N LEU A 75 3.62 -0.44 10.60
CA LEU A 75 3.51 -0.17 12.04
C LEU A 75 2.06 -0.03 12.49
N LEU A 76 1.22 0.69 11.73
CA LEU A 76 -0.19 0.83 12.04
C LEU A 76 -0.89 -0.54 12.08
N ALA A 77 -0.67 -1.38 11.08
CA ALA A 77 -1.23 -2.73 11.04
C ALA A 77 -0.76 -3.58 12.23
N LEU A 78 0.51 -3.45 12.61
CA LEU A 78 1.07 -4.11 13.79
C LEU A 78 0.41 -3.59 15.08
N MET A 79 0.30 -2.27 15.25
CA MET A 79 -0.29 -1.65 16.45
C MET A 79 -1.73 -2.07 16.67
N ILE A 80 -2.52 -2.23 15.61
CA ILE A 80 -3.89 -2.75 15.68
C ILE A 80 -3.92 -4.17 16.27
N ARG A 81 -2.84 -4.94 16.08
CA ARG A 81 -2.75 -6.35 16.51
C ARG A 81 -2.20 -6.53 17.93
N ILE A 82 -1.28 -5.68 18.35
CA ILE A 82 -0.51 -5.87 19.60
C ILE A 82 -0.83 -4.86 20.70
N THR A 83 -1.67 -3.86 20.43
CA THR A 83 -2.00 -2.82 21.41
C THR A 83 -3.51 -2.75 21.68
N PRO A 84 -3.93 -2.17 22.83
CA PRO A 84 -5.34 -1.92 23.13
C PRO A 84 -6.06 -1.03 22.09
N PHE A 85 -5.31 -0.31 21.24
CA PHE A 85 -5.88 0.43 20.12
C PHE A 85 -6.68 -0.49 19.18
N GLY A 86 -6.28 -1.76 19.06
CA GLY A 86 -7.01 -2.78 18.33
C GLY A 86 -8.38 -3.13 18.91
N GLU A 87 -8.64 -2.89 20.18
CA GLU A 87 -9.92 -3.15 20.83
C GLU A 87 -10.96 -2.06 20.52
N ALA A 88 -10.52 -0.86 20.15
CA ALA A 88 -11.42 0.22 19.76
C ALA A 88 -12.23 -0.13 18.51
N ASN A 89 -13.44 0.38 18.38
CA ASN A 89 -14.28 0.18 17.19
C ASN A 89 -13.56 0.67 15.91
N ASN A 90 -13.78 -0.01 14.78
CA ASN A 90 -13.17 0.34 13.49
C ASN A 90 -13.44 1.79 13.08
N GLN A 91 -14.66 2.29 13.32
CA GLN A 91 -15.01 3.67 13.04
C GLN A 91 -14.21 4.65 13.91
N THR A 92 -14.04 4.35 15.19
CA THR A 92 -13.24 5.18 16.11
C THR A 92 -11.78 5.22 15.68
N GLN A 93 -11.20 4.09 15.29
CA GLN A 93 -9.83 4.04 14.77
C GLN A 93 -9.69 4.87 13.50
N LEU A 94 -10.63 4.72 12.56
CA LEU A 94 -10.62 5.47 11.30
C LEU A 94 -10.73 6.98 11.55
N VAL A 95 -11.69 7.39 12.37
CA VAL A 95 -11.87 8.82 12.70
C VAL A 95 -10.64 9.40 13.38
N PHE A 96 -10.02 8.66 14.31
CA PHE A 96 -8.79 9.08 14.98
C PHE A 96 -7.64 9.27 13.97
N GLN A 97 -7.42 8.29 13.08
CA GLN A 97 -6.39 8.36 12.05
C GLN A 97 -6.61 9.55 11.11
N LEU A 98 -7.84 9.75 10.65
CA LEU A 98 -8.19 10.87 9.77
C LEU A 98 -8.03 12.22 10.45
N ALA A 99 -8.47 12.33 11.72
CA ALA A 99 -8.35 13.57 12.49
C ALA A 99 -6.88 13.96 12.69
N VAL A 100 -6.04 13.02 13.16
CA VAL A 100 -4.60 13.26 13.34
C VAL A 100 -3.93 13.61 12.01
N SER A 101 -4.25 12.88 10.93
CA SER A 101 -3.72 13.17 9.60
C SER A 101 -4.14 14.56 9.12
N ALA A 102 -5.40 14.94 9.30
CA ALA A 102 -5.91 16.26 8.92
C ALA A 102 -5.24 17.39 9.72
N MET A 103 -5.05 17.20 11.04
CA MET A 103 -4.36 18.18 11.90
C MET A 103 -2.91 18.46 11.48
N ILE A 104 -2.24 17.47 10.87
CA ILE A 104 -0.86 17.60 10.40
C ILE A 104 -0.82 18.08 8.94
N LEU A 105 -1.64 17.47 8.07
CA LEU A 105 -1.55 17.70 6.62
C LEU A 105 -2.19 19.04 6.21
N LEU A 106 -3.27 19.50 6.87
CA LEU A 106 -3.90 20.77 6.50
C LEU A 106 -2.96 21.96 6.70
N PRO A 107 -2.31 22.15 7.87
CA PRO A 107 -1.31 23.22 8.02
C PRO A 107 -0.12 23.04 7.07
N SER A 108 0.36 21.80 6.90
CA SER A 108 1.50 21.51 6.02
C SER A 108 1.19 21.84 4.56
N SER A 109 -0.05 21.65 4.10
CA SER A 109 -0.43 21.92 2.71
C SER A 109 -0.35 23.42 2.36
N LEU A 110 -0.52 24.31 3.33
CA LEU A 110 -0.40 25.76 3.14
C LEU A 110 1.03 26.18 2.74
N LEU A 111 2.04 25.36 3.10
CA LEU A 111 3.45 25.60 2.70
C LEU A 111 3.70 25.31 1.21
N PHE A 112 2.81 24.57 0.56
CA PHE A 112 2.96 24.15 -0.84
C PHE A 112 2.05 24.90 -1.82
N GLY A 113 1.34 25.94 -1.36
CA GLY A 113 0.50 26.80 -2.18
C GLY A 113 -0.99 26.71 -1.82
N PRO A 114 -1.90 27.24 -2.67
CA PRO A 114 -3.32 27.26 -2.37
C PRO A 114 -3.89 25.83 -2.27
N LEU A 115 -4.81 25.62 -1.32
CA LEU A 115 -5.48 24.34 -1.06
C LEU A 115 -6.28 23.85 -2.27
N VAL A 116 -6.90 24.77 -2.99
CA VAL A 116 -7.64 24.50 -4.22
C VAL A 116 -6.97 25.27 -5.35
N ARG A 117 -6.43 24.56 -6.34
CA ARG A 117 -5.73 25.18 -7.47
C ARG A 117 -6.70 25.43 -8.63
N ASP A 118 -7.17 24.38 -9.29
CA ASP A 118 -8.13 24.46 -10.39
C ASP A 118 -9.31 23.53 -10.09
N PHE A 119 -10.47 24.09 -9.79
CA PHE A 119 -11.66 23.29 -9.46
C PHE A 119 -12.45 22.97 -10.73
N ALA A 120 -12.30 21.74 -11.22
CA ALA A 120 -13.20 21.21 -12.24
C ALA A 120 -14.39 20.48 -11.55
N PRO A 121 -15.64 20.59 -12.05
CA PRO A 121 -16.80 19.95 -11.44
C PRO A 121 -16.65 18.44 -11.24
N ILE A 122 -15.91 17.76 -12.12
CA ILE A 122 -15.61 16.33 -12.01
C ILE A 122 -14.81 16.00 -10.74
N MET A 123 -14.02 16.94 -10.23
CA MET A 123 -13.24 16.73 -9.00
C MET A 123 -14.13 16.50 -7.78
N GLY A 124 -15.31 17.15 -7.74
CA GLY A 124 -16.30 16.90 -6.70
C GLY A 124 -16.75 15.44 -6.66
N GLY A 125 -17.01 14.86 -7.82
CA GLY A 125 -17.35 13.42 -7.95
C GLY A 125 -16.21 12.50 -7.55
N VAL A 126 -14.97 12.82 -7.94
CA VAL A 126 -13.77 12.05 -7.57
C VAL A 126 -13.54 12.10 -6.05
N VAL A 127 -13.65 13.28 -5.43
CA VAL A 127 -13.52 13.43 -3.98
C VAL A 127 -14.63 12.68 -3.25
N ALA A 128 -15.87 12.78 -3.69
CA ALA A 128 -16.98 12.03 -3.10
C ALA A 128 -16.76 10.51 -3.19
N PHE A 129 -16.30 10.01 -4.34
CA PHE A 129 -15.93 8.60 -4.50
C PHE A 129 -14.80 8.20 -3.54
N GLN A 130 -13.74 9.00 -3.43
CA GLN A 130 -12.62 8.75 -2.52
C GLN A 130 -13.10 8.70 -1.07
N VAL A 131 -13.93 9.64 -0.63
CA VAL A 131 -14.41 9.70 0.76
C VAL A 131 -15.34 8.51 1.05
N ILE A 132 -16.36 8.30 0.22
CA ILE A 132 -17.41 7.31 0.50
C ILE A 132 -16.91 5.89 0.27
N VAL A 133 -16.35 5.62 -0.91
CA VAL A 133 -16.00 4.24 -1.31
C VAL A 133 -14.64 3.84 -0.75
N VAL A 134 -13.60 4.67 -0.95
CA VAL A 134 -12.25 4.27 -0.56
C VAL A 134 -12.03 4.44 0.93
N VAL A 135 -12.37 5.60 1.50
CA VAL A 135 -12.10 5.87 2.92
C VAL A 135 -13.15 5.20 3.81
N CYS A 136 -14.44 5.55 3.70
CA CYS A 136 -15.43 5.03 4.63
C CYS A 136 -15.61 3.52 4.51
N PHE A 137 -15.74 3.00 3.29
CA PHE A 137 -15.97 1.56 3.10
C PHE A 137 -14.65 0.77 3.06
N GLY A 138 -13.72 1.16 2.21
CA GLY A 138 -12.47 0.44 1.97
C GLY A 138 -11.58 0.36 3.22
N PHE A 139 -11.33 1.48 3.91
CA PHE A 139 -10.53 1.46 5.15
C PHE A 139 -11.23 0.77 6.30
N THR A 140 -12.55 0.91 6.44
CA THR A 140 -13.29 0.17 7.47
C THR A 140 -13.20 -1.34 7.23
N ALA A 141 -13.34 -1.79 5.99
CA ALA A 141 -13.16 -3.18 5.61
C ALA A 141 -11.71 -3.64 5.85
N TRP A 142 -10.71 -2.82 5.52
CA TRP A 142 -9.30 -3.11 5.78
C TRP A 142 -9.01 -3.29 7.27
N LEU A 143 -9.48 -2.38 8.13
CA LEU A 143 -9.33 -2.48 9.58
C LEU A 143 -9.97 -3.75 10.13
N TRP A 144 -11.12 -4.14 9.60
CA TRP A 144 -11.78 -5.38 9.97
C TRP A 144 -10.95 -6.60 9.56
N ILE A 145 -10.43 -6.62 8.32
CA ILE A 145 -9.58 -7.70 7.79
C ILE A 145 -8.31 -7.87 8.63
N VAL A 146 -7.60 -6.79 8.92
CA VAL A 146 -6.33 -6.83 9.69
C VAL A 146 -6.54 -7.40 11.09
N ARG A 147 -7.72 -7.24 11.68
CA ARG A 147 -8.04 -7.82 12.99
C ARG A 147 -8.30 -9.33 12.95
N HIS A 148 -8.93 -9.81 11.88
CA HIS A 148 -9.43 -11.19 11.83
C HIS A 148 -8.48 -12.16 11.14
N TYR A 149 -7.56 -11.66 10.33
CA TYR A 149 -6.64 -12.48 9.54
C TYR A 149 -5.17 -12.20 9.89
N PRO A 150 -4.27 -13.18 9.77
CA PRO A 150 -2.84 -12.99 10.04
C PRO A 150 -2.24 -11.88 9.18
N ALA A 151 -1.45 -11.00 9.81
CA ALA A 151 -0.85 -9.85 9.14
C ALA A 151 0.03 -10.26 7.95
N THR A 152 0.79 -11.34 8.10
CA THR A 152 1.65 -11.89 7.04
C THR A 152 0.86 -12.32 5.81
N GLN A 153 -0.33 -12.93 6.00
CA GLN A 153 -1.20 -13.33 4.89
C GLN A 153 -1.78 -12.11 4.19
N MET A 154 -2.25 -11.13 4.95
CA MET A 154 -2.82 -9.90 4.41
C MET A 154 -1.78 -9.10 3.61
N ALA A 155 -0.54 -9.03 4.12
CA ALA A 155 0.57 -8.41 3.40
C ALA A 155 0.74 -8.98 1.98
N SER A 156 0.58 -10.29 1.82
CA SER A 156 0.75 -10.94 0.51
C SER A 156 -0.29 -10.49 -0.53
N PHE A 157 -1.54 -10.23 -0.12
CA PHE A 157 -2.59 -9.77 -1.04
C PHE A 157 -2.38 -8.33 -1.52
N ILE A 158 -1.66 -7.50 -0.78
CA ILE A 158 -1.34 -6.13 -1.20
C ILE A 158 -0.50 -6.11 -2.48
N PHE A 159 0.30 -7.14 -2.72
CA PHE A 159 1.06 -7.28 -3.98
C PHE A 159 0.19 -7.42 -5.23
N LEU A 160 -1.09 -7.76 -5.09
CA LEU A 160 -2.04 -7.76 -6.22
C LEU A 160 -2.43 -6.35 -6.68
N THR A 161 -2.30 -5.34 -5.83
CA THR A 161 -2.75 -3.97 -6.14
C THR A 161 -2.13 -3.41 -7.42
N PRO A 162 -0.79 -3.44 -7.63
CA PRO A 162 -0.20 -2.95 -8.88
C PRO A 162 -0.60 -3.80 -10.09
N VAL A 163 -0.84 -5.08 -9.90
CA VAL A 163 -1.27 -5.99 -10.97
C VAL A 163 -2.70 -5.67 -11.41
N PHE A 164 -3.61 -5.47 -10.45
CA PHE A 164 -4.97 -5.00 -10.75
C PHE A 164 -4.98 -3.61 -11.36
N GLY A 165 -4.14 -2.69 -10.86
CA GLY A 165 -4.00 -1.35 -11.42
C GLY A 165 -3.59 -1.39 -12.90
N ALA A 166 -2.57 -2.19 -13.24
CA ALA A 166 -2.15 -2.36 -14.62
C ALA A 166 -3.19 -3.09 -15.47
N GLY A 167 -3.87 -4.11 -14.91
CA GLY A 167 -4.98 -4.79 -15.60
C GLY A 167 -6.16 -3.87 -15.93
N LEU A 168 -6.53 -2.98 -15.01
CA LEU A 168 -7.55 -1.97 -15.24
C LEU A 168 -7.10 -0.94 -16.28
N GLY A 169 -5.82 -0.58 -16.33
CA GLY A 169 -5.24 0.26 -17.37
C GLY A 169 -5.44 -0.35 -18.77
N VAL A 170 -5.17 -1.64 -18.91
CA VAL A 170 -5.44 -2.37 -20.16
C VAL A 170 -6.94 -2.37 -20.50
N PHE A 171 -7.79 -2.68 -19.52
CA PHE A 171 -9.23 -2.86 -19.76
C PHE A 171 -9.97 -1.53 -19.98
N LEU A 172 -9.68 -0.50 -19.19
CA LEU A 172 -10.40 0.77 -19.20
C LEU A 172 -9.77 1.81 -20.16
N LEU A 173 -8.44 1.80 -20.26
CA LEU A 173 -7.69 2.79 -21.03
C LEU A 173 -7.22 2.25 -22.40
N GLY A 174 -7.46 0.95 -22.68
CA GLY A 174 -7.02 0.32 -23.92
C GLY A 174 -5.50 0.18 -24.04
N GLU A 175 -4.78 0.18 -22.91
CA GLU A 175 -3.32 -0.01 -22.92
C GLU A 175 -2.98 -1.41 -23.49
N ALA A 176 -1.87 -1.52 -24.24
CA ALA A 176 -1.46 -2.79 -24.81
C ALA A 176 -1.11 -3.80 -23.70
N LEU A 177 -1.67 -5.00 -23.81
CA LEU A 177 -1.35 -6.09 -22.89
C LEU A 177 0.14 -6.47 -23.08
N ASN A 178 0.94 -6.16 -22.06
CA ASN A 178 2.38 -6.41 -22.11
C ASN A 178 2.72 -7.73 -21.41
N TRP A 179 3.68 -8.49 -21.96
CA TRP A 179 4.20 -9.71 -21.34
C TRP A 179 4.70 -9.50 -19.90
N ARG A 180 5.13 -8.27 -19.56
CA ARG A 180 5.53 -7.88 -18.22
C ARG A 180 4.38 -7.98 -17.21
N LEU A 181 3.18 -7.57 -17.60
CA LEU A 181 1.99 -7.69 -16.75
C LEU A 181 1.66 -9.16 -16.47
N ILE A 182 1.76 -10.00 -17.51
CA ILE A 182 1.51 -11.44 -17.37
C ILE A 182 2.55 -12.10 -16.47
N SER A 183 3.83 -11.83 -16.67
CA SER A 183 4.90 -12.38 -15.83
C SER A 183 4.83 -11.90 -14.38
N ALA A 184 4.46 -10.64 -14.17
CA ALA A 184 4.24 -10.10 -12.83
C ALA A 184 3.06 -10.77 -12.13
N LEU A 185 1.94 -10.97 -12.84
CA LEU A 185 0.78 -11.70 -12.30
C LEU A 185 1.16 -13.12 -11.87
N VAL A 186 1.94 -13.82 -12.67
CA VAL A 186 2.44 -15.16 -12.34
C VAL A 186 3.34 -15.13 -11.11
N CYS A 187 4.32 -14.22 -11.06
CA CYS A 187 5.21 -14.07 -9.91
C CYS A 187 4.45 -13.74 -8.63
N VAL A 188 3.55 -12.77 -8.68
CA VAL A 188 2.75 -12.37 -7.51
C VAL A 188 1.86 -13.53 -7.06
N SER A 189 1.21 -14.24 -7.98
CA SER A 189 0.38 -15.41 -7.65
C SER A 189 1.17 -16.53 -6.98
N ILE A 190 2.35 -16.86 -7.50
CA ILE A 190 3.27 -17.83 -6.88
C ILE A 190 3.70 -17.36 -5.49
N GLY A 191 4.09 -16.08 -5.37
CA GLY A 191 4.48 -15.49 -4.10
C GLY A 191 3.38 -15.60 -3.03
N ILE A 192 2.13 -15.25 -3.39
CA ILE A 192 0.97 -15.38 -2.50
C ILE A 192 0.75 -16.83 -2.06
N VAL A 193 0.82 -17.78 -2.99
CA VAL A 193 0.65 -19.20 -2.67
C VAL A 193 1.74 -19.68 -1.71
N LEU A 194 3.01 -19.30 -1.93
CA LEU A 194 4.12 -19.66 -1.05
C LEU A 194 4.02 -19.03 0.35
N ILE A 195 3.61 -17.78 0.44
CA ILE A 195 3.42 -17.09 1.74
C ILE A 195 2.28 -17.73 2.54
N ASN A 196 1.20 -18.13 1.86
CA ASN A 196 0.03 -18.71 2.53
C ASN A 196 0.13 -20.24 2.72
N ARG A 197 1.21 -20.87 2.27
CA ARG A 197 1.44 -22.29 2.50
C ARG A 197 1.68 -22.57 3.98
N LYS A 198 0.92 -23.53 4.52
CA LYS A 198 1.05 -23.97 5.92
C LYS A 198 2.37 -24.69 6.15
#